data_9150cc43ebeaae63b0f6cc9cf2dbac96
#
_entry.id   9150cc43ebeaae63b0f6cc9cf2dbac96
#
_cell.length_a   1.000
_cell.length_b   1.000
_cell.length_c   1.000
_cell.angle_alpha   90.00
_cell.angle_beta   90.00
_cell.angle_gamma   90.00
#
_symmetry.space_group_name_H-M   'P 1'
#
loop_
_entity.id
_entity.type
_entity.pdbx_description
1 polymer ?
#
loop_
_entity_poly.entity_id
_entity_poly.type
_entity_poly.pdbx_seq_one_letter_code
_entity_poly.pdbx_strand_id
1 'polypeptide(L)'
;MKAILHALSYGNIELESSRRMADLKQLDAMRIFVKKLDARVYNGEHAVPVRLYFPTEEAMQAGIVEGNTFPILLFFHGGGWVTESVENYDRVCARMAQATAHIVVSVEYRLAPEHKFPVPLEDCYAAAKALYTNQLILNTDPEKITIIGDSAGGNLTAAVCLMARDKGEFTPRRQILIYPALGNCYTEESP
;
A
#
# COMPACT_ATOMS: atom_id res chain seq x y z
N MET A 1 17.51 7.80 3.61
CA MET A 1 16.69 8.97 3.28
C MET A 1 17.44 9.99 2.39
N LYS A 2 18.68 10.43 2.74
CA LYS A 2 19.49 11.34 1.87
C LYS A 2 19.71 10.83 0.43
N ALA A 3 19.87 9.51 0.24
CA ALA A 3 20.07 8.92 -1.09
C ALA A 3 18.83 8.99 -1.99
N ILE A 4 17.64 8.88 -1.42
CA ILE A 4 16.37 8.96 -2.18
C ILE A 4 16.09 10.40 -2.62
N LEU A 5 16.38 11.39 -1.76
CA LEU A 5 16.24 12.80 -2.10
C LEU A 5 17.29 13.25 -3.14
N HIS A 6 18.47 12.65 -3.11
CA HIS A 6 19.51 12.91 -4.12
C HIS A 6 19.14 12.31 -5.50
N ALA A 7 18.47 11.13 -5.52
CA ALA A 7 17.98 10.52 -6.75
C ALA A 7 16.87 11.35 -7.44
N LEU A 8 16.07 12.09 -6.67
CA LEU A 8 15.06 13.01 -7.20
C LEU A 8 15.68 14.24 -7.90
N SER A 9 16.95 14.55 -7.64
CA SER A 9 17.65 15.71 -8.23
C SER A 9 18.49 15.39 -9.47
N TYR A 10 18.78 14.11 -9.76
CA TYR A 10 19.70 13.68 -10.82
C TYR A 10 19.04 12.67 -11.79
N GLY A 11 18.17 13.10 -12.66
CA GLY A 11 17.81 12.45 -13.93
C GLY A 11 17.31 10.97 -13.90
N ASN A 12 16.64 10.57 -14.97
CA ASN A 12 15.97 9.25 -15.15
C ASN A 12 16.90 8.02 -14.98
N ILE A 13 18.23 8.16 -15.19
CA ILE A 13 19.17 7.03 -15.11
C ILE A 13 19.37 6.55 -13.67
N GLU A 14 19.42 7.45 -12.69
CA GLU A 14 19.56 7.08 -11.28
C GLU A 14 18.27 6.50 -10.71
N LEU A 15 17.12 6.95 -11.21
CA LEU A 15 15.82 6.42 -10.83
C LEU A 15 15.65 4.96 -11.25
N GLU A 16 15.99 4.61 -12.49
CA GLU A 16 15.98 3.23 -12.96
C GLU A 16 16.95 2.35 -12.18
N SER A 17 18.14 2.87 -11.87
CA SER A 17 19.12 2.16 -11.04
C SER A 17 18.60 1.90 -9.64
N SER A 18 17.92 2.88 -9.02
CA SER A 18 17.34 2.75 -7.69
C SER A 18 16.20 1.73 -7.68
N ARG A 19 15.35 1.74 -8.70
CA ARG A 19 14.28 0.73 -8.87
C ARG A 19 14.87 -0.67 -9.06
N ARG A 20 15.87 -0.85 -9.94
CA ARG A 20 16.57 -2.13 -10.15
C ARG A 20 17.29 -2.64 -8.90
N MET A 21 17.88 -1.73 -8.10
CA MET A 21 18.52 -2.09 -6.83
C MET A 21 17.48 -2.54 -5.78
N ALA A 22 16.30 -1.95 -5.78
CA ALA A 22 15.19 -2.40 -4.94
C ALA A 22 14.77 -3.83 -5.33
N ASP A 23 14.61 -4.11 -6.62
CA ASP A 23 14.25 -5.43 -7.15
C ASP A 23 15.33 -6.50 -6.87
N LEU A 24 16.63 -6.14 -6.91
CA LEU A 24 17.74 -7.06 -6.62
C LEU A 24 17.82 -7.50 -5.15
N LYS A 25 17.30 -6.71 -4.21
CA LYS A 25 17.24 -7.09 -2.77
C LYS A 25 16.32 -8.27 -2.48
N GLN A 26 15.53 -8.71 -3.45
CA GLN A 26 14.55 -9.79 -3.31
C GLN A 26 15.08 -11.20 -3.61
N LEU A 27 16.30 -11.35 -4.09
CA LEU A 27 16.88 -12.68 -4.38
C LEU A 27 17.22 -13.50 -3.12
N ASP A 28 16.41 -13.39 -2.07
CA ASP A 28 16.64 -14.15 -0.84
C ASP A 28 15.79 -15.41 -0.80
N ALA A 29 16.48 -16.55 -0.67
CA ALA A 29 16.01 -17.91 -0.93
C ALA A 29 14.97 -18.49 0.06
N MET A 30 14.45 -17.74 1.01
CA MET A 30 13.39 -18.20 1.89
C MET A 30 12.00 -17.87 1.31
N ARG A 31 11.48 -18.79 0.50
CA ARG A 31 10.06 -18.78 0.10
C ARG A 31 9.19 -18.92 1.35
N ILE A 32 8.70 -17.80 1.85
CA ILE A 32 7.59 -17.80 2.80
C ILE A 32 6.36 -18.22 1.99
N PHE A 33 5.84 -19.42 2.24
CA PHE A 33 4.60 -19.89 1.64
C PHE A 33 3.44 -19.08 2.20
N VAL A 34 3.18 -17.94 1.60
CA VAL A 34 2.01 -17.12 1.91
C VAL A 34 1.03 -17.27 0.76
N LYS A 35 -0.22 -17.52 1.08
CA LYS A 35 -1.27 -17.52 0.07
C LYS A 35 -1.52 -16.10 -0.37
N LYS A 36 -1.36 -15.85 -1.67
CA LYS A 36 -1.50 -14.54 -2.30
C LYS A 36 -2.54 -14.62 -3.40
N LEU A 37 -3.24 -13.52 -3.60
CA LEU A 37 -4.18 -13.35 -4.70
C LEU A 37 -3.99 -11.94 -5.29
N ASP A 38 -3.70 -11.86 -6.56
CA ASP A 38 -3.67 -10.58 -7.28
C ASP A 38 -5.09 -10.24 -7.77
N ALA A 39 -5.50 -9.01 -7.51
CA ALA A 39 -6.77 -8.46 -7.91
C ALA A 39 -6.59 -7.03 -8.47
N ARG A 40 -7.69 -6.39 -8.84
CA ARG A 40 -7.67 -5.02 -9.33
C ARG A 40 -8.84 -4.23 -8.77
N VAL A 41 -8.60 -2.95 -8.51
CA VAL A 41 -9.63 -1.95 -8.27
C VAL A 41 -9.56 -0.91 -9.39
N TYR A 42 -10.59 -0.10 -9.54
CA TYR A 42 -10.62 0.86 -10.64
C TYR A 42 -10.63 2.30 -10.12
N ASN A 43 -9.75 3.11 -10.70
CA ASN A 43 -9.73 4.56 -10.57
C ASN A 43 -10.07 5.15 -11.96
N GLY A 44 -11.35 5.44 -12.19
CA GLY A 44 -11.85 5.71 -13.53
C GLY A 44 -11.65 4.50 -14.45
N GLU A 45 -10.98 4.70 -15.58
CA GLU A 45 -10.63 3.62 -16.53
C GLU A 45 -9.35 2.88 -16.14
N HIS A 46 -8.56 3.42 -15.20
CA HIS A 46 -7.31 2.81 -14.78
C HIS A 46 -7.55 1.66 -13.79
N ALA A 47 -7.01 0.50 -14.13
CA ALA A 47 -7.01 -0.66 -13.24
C ALA A 47 -5.79 -0.60 -12.31
N VAL A 48 -6.01 -0.26 -11.03
CA VAL A 48 -5.00 -0.24 -9.98
C VAL A 48 -4.80 -1.67 -9.46
N PRO A 49 -3.61 -2.29 -9.63
CA PRO A 49 -3.36 -3.61 -9.10
C PRO A 49 -3.33 -3.60 -7.58
N VAL A 50 -3.85 -4.66 -6.97
CA VAL A 50 -3.75 -4.89 -5.53
C VAL A 50 -3.38 -6.35 -5.30
N ARG A 51 -2.58 -6.61 -4.27
CA ARG A 51 -2.23 -7.96 -3.84
C ARG A 51 -2.73 -8.21 -2.45
N LEU A 52 -3.47 -9.30 -2.30
CA LEU A 52 -4.03 -9.79 -1.05
C LEU A 52 -3.10 -10.85 -0.47
N TYR A 53 -2.77 -10.73 0.80
CA TYR A 53 -1.99 -11.71 1.56
C TYR A 53 -2.86 -12.26 2.66
N PHE A 54 -3.02 -13.58 2.70
CA PHE A 54 -3.83 -14.27 3.68
C PHE A 54 -2.95 -14.86 4.78
N PRO A 55 -3.36 -14.78 6.05
CA PRO A 55 -2.56 -15.32 7.15
C PRO A 55 -2.36 -16.84 7.04
N THR A 56 -3.36 -17.56 6.55
CA THR A 56 -3.32 -19.02 6.32
C THR A 56 -4.12 -19.41 5.06
N GLU A 57 -4.01 -20.67 4.63
CA GLU A 57 -4.78 -21.19 3.52
C GLU A 57 -6.26 -21.30 3.85
N GLU A 58 -6.57 -21.69 5.07
CA GLU A 58 -7.93 -21.77 5.59
C GLU A 58 -8.60 -20.38 5.59
N ALA A 59 -7.87 -19.33 5.99
CA ALA A 59 -8.37 -17.96 5.93
C ALA A 59 -8.64 -17.50 4.49
N MET A 60 -7.83 -17.91 3.54
CA MET A 60 -8.06 -17.64 2.12
C MET A 60 -9.33 -18.33 1.63
N GLN A 61 -9.50 -19.62 1.91
CA GLN A 61 -10.69 -20.36 1.54
C GLN A 61 -11.94 -19.76 2.19
N ALA A 62 -11.90 -19.53 3.50
CA ALA A 62 -13.02 -18.95 4.24
C ALA A 62 -13.40 -17.54 3.74
N GLY A 63 -12.41 -16.69 3.43
CA GLY A 63 -12.66 -15.33 2.93
C GLY A 63 -13.18 -15.28 1.50
N ILE A 64 -12.61 -16.07 0.60
CA ILE A 64 -12.94 -16.01 -0.83
C ILE A 64 -14.13 -16.89 -1.18
N VAL A 65 -14.18 -18.12 -0.65
CA VAL A 65 -15.16 -19.13 -1.06
C VAL A 65 -16.40 -19.09 -0.17
N GLU A 66 -16.21 -18.97 1.15
CA GLU A 66 -17.30 -18.99 2.13
C GLU A 66 -17.86 -17.59 2.42
N GLY A 67 -17.16 -16.54 1.98
CA GLY A 67 -17.58 -15.15 2.17
C GLY A 67 -17.48 -14.65 3.61
N ASN A 68 -16.63 -15.28 4.44
CA ASN A 68 -16.38 -14.85 5.81
C ASN A 68 -15.61 -13.52 5.83
N THR A 69 -15.95 -12.62 6.75
CA THR A 69 -15.24 -11.37 6.94
C THR A 69 -14.03 -11.54 7.84
N PHE A 70 -12.90 -10.98 7.42
CA PHE A 70 -11.66 -10.94 8.21
C PHE A 70 -11.28 -9.49 8.52
N PRO A 71 -10.47 -9.24 9.55
CA PRO A 71 -9.84 -7.95 9.73
C PRO A 71 -8.84 -7.68 8.59
N ILE A 72 -8.83 -6.44 8.09
CA ILE A 72 -8.04 -6.04 6.92
C ILE A 72 -7.06 -4.94 7.29
N LEU A 73 -5.82 -5.09 6.82
CA LEU A 73 -4.83 -4.01 6.74
C LEU A 73 -4.70 -3.58 5.28
N LEU A 74 -5.22 -2.40 4.94
CA LEU A 74 -4.98 -1.77 3.65
C LEU A 74 -3.63 -1.06 3.71
N PHE A 75 -2.65 -1.56 2.97
CA PHE A 75 -1.26 -1.16 3.06
C PHE A 75 -0.81 -0.34 1.85
N PHE A 76 -0.24 0.84 2.12
CA PHE A 76 0.42 1.69 1.14
C PHE A 76 1.92 1.71 1.44
N HIS A 77 2.73 1.26 0.48
CA HIS A 77 4.18 1.16 0.64
C HIS A 77 4.89 2.52 0.62
N GLY A 78 6.08 2.57 1.21
CA GLY A 78 6.98 3.72 1.16
C GLY A 78 7.67 3.86 -0.20
N GLY A 79 8.81 4.59 -0.23
CA GLY A 79 9.61 4.76 -1.45
C GLY A 79 9.53 6.16 -2.06
N GLY A 80 9.11 7.17 -1.29
CA GLY A 80 9.12 8.58 -1.72
C GLY A 80 8.22 8.87 -2.92
N TRP A 81 7.17 8.08 -3.13
CA TRP A 81 6.23 8.13 -4.26
C TRP A 81 6.89 7.86 -5.63
N VAL A 82 8.13 7.39 -5.65
CA VAL A 82 9.00 7.30 -6.84
C VAL A 82 9.56 5.89 -7.03
N THR A 83 9.83 5.20 -5.94
CA THR A 83 10.44 3.86 -5.93
C THR A 83 9.55 2.88 -5.18
N GLU A 84 9.98 1.62 -5.13
CA GLU A 84 9.31 0.49 -4.49
C GLU A 84 8.05 0.02 -5.24
N SER A 85 7.52 -1.10 -4.81
CA SER A 85 6.39 -1.78 -5.44
C SER A 85 5.75 -2.77 -4.46
N VAL A 86 4.59 -3.30 -4.80
CA VAL A 86 3.97 -4.43 -4.08
C VAL A 86 4.92 -5.62 -4.03
N GLU A 87 5.70 -5.87 -5.10
CA GLU A 87 6.67 -6.96 -5.15
C GLU A 87 7.81 -6.76 -4.15
N ASN A 88 8.35 -5.53 -4.02
CA ASN A 88 9.40 -5.22 -3.05
C ASN A 88 8.95 -5.39 -1.59
N TYR A 89 7.68 -5.14 -1.32
CA TYR A 89 7.07 -5.29 0.01
C TYR A 89 6.44 -6.67 0.25
N ASP A 90 6.57 -7.61 -0.68
CA ASP A 90 5.95 -8.94 -0.62
C ASP A 90 6.22 -9.65 0.72
N ARG A 91 7.48 -9.72 1.15
CA ARG A 91 7.86 -10.35 2.45
C ARG A 91 7.29 -9.61 3.65
N VAL A 92 7.25 -8.29 3.60
CA VAL A 92 6.73 -7.46 4.70
C VAL A 92 5.24 -7.70 4.86
N CYS A 93 4.48 -7.60 3.76
CA CYS A 93 3.05 -7.81 3.77
C CYS A 93 2.67 -9.24 4.16
N ALA A 94 3.40 -10.23 3.66
CA ALA A 94 3.22 -11.62 4.00
C ALA A 94 3.42 -11.91 5.51
N ARG A 95 4.51 -11.38 6.09
CA ARG A 95 4.77 -11.51 7.52
C ARG A 95 3.77 -10.75 8.37
N MET A 96 3.35 -9.57 7.89
CA MET A 96 2.33 -8.77 8.55
C MET A 96 1.01 -9.54 8.63
N ALA A 97 0.56 -10.15 7.52
CA ALA A 97 -0.65 -10.96 7.50
C ALA A 97 -0.59 -12.11 8.52
N GLN A 98 0.51 -12.85 8.53
CA GLN A 98 0.71 -13.98 9.48
C GLN A 98 0.78 -13.52 10.94
N ALA A 99 1.56 -12.47 11.22
CA ALA A 99 1.80 -12.01 12.60
C ALA A 99 0.57 -11.38 13.24
N THR A 100 -0.31 -10.79 12.43
CA THR A 100 -1.48 -10.05 12.93
C THR A 100 -2.80 -10.80 12.74
N ALA A 101 -2.80 -11.93 12.03
CA ALA A 101 -3.99 -12.66 11.61
C ALA A 101 -4.99 -11.78 10.80
N HIS A 102 -4.48 -10.79 10.05
CA HIS A 102 -5.26 -9.93 9.14
C HIS A 102 -5.03 -10.35 7.70
N ILE A 103 -5.99 -10.08 6.84
CA ILE A 103 -5.73 -10.03 5.40
C ILE A 103 -5.04 -8.69 5.14
N VAL A 104 -3.85 -8.71 4.51
CA VAL A 104 -3.17 -7.50 4.07
C VAL A 104 -3.50 -7.27 2.60
N VAL A 105 -3.98 -6.09 2.27
CA VAL A 105 -4.24 -5.65 0.89
C VAL A 105 -3.21 -4.58 0.55
N SER A 106 -2.21 -4.93 -0.24
CA SER A 106 -1.15 -4.01 -0.70
C SER A 106 -1.51 -3.41 -2.05
N VAL A 107 -1.33 -2.10 -2.19
CA VAL A 107 -1.76 -1.34 -3.37
C VAL A 107 -0.55 -0.97 -4.21
N GLU A 108 -0.57 -1.33 -5.49
CA GLU A 108 0.40 -0.92 -6.51
C GLU A 108 -0.05 0.42 -7.11
N TYR A 109 0.11 1.50 -6.35
CA TYR A 109 -0.22 2.83 -6.82
C TYR A 109 0.82 3.35 -7.82
N ARG A 110 0.40 4.14 -8.80
CA ARG A 110 1.27 4.71 -9.83
C ARG A 110 2.29 5.68 -9.21
N LEU A 111 3.51 5.66 -9.73
CA LEU A 111 4.66 6.37 -9.17
C LEU A 111 5.04 7.60 -10.02
N ALA A 112 5.60 8.61 -9.36
CA ALA A 112 6.29 9.70 -10.02
C ALA A 112 7.67 9.21 -10.55
N PRO A 113 8.27 9.86 -11.55
CA PRO A 113 7.81 11.05 -12.25
C PRO A 113 6.74 10.81 -13.32
N GLU A 114 6.48 9.54 -13.70
CA GLU A 114 5.53 9.20 -14.76
C GLU A 114 4.10 9.63 -14.39
N HIS A 115 3.74 9.48 -13.12
CA HIS A 115 2.44 9.85 -12.58
C HIS A 115 2.61 10.71 -11.32
N LYS A 116 2.59 12.03 -11.54
CA LYS A 116 2.76 13.00 -10.46
C LYS A 116 1.49 13.11 -9.60
N PHE A 117 1.62 13.77 -8.44
CA PHE A 117 0.46 14.17 -7.64
C PHE A 117 -0.62 14.83 -8.53
N PRO A 118 -1.90 14.50 -8.36
CA PRO A 118 -2.47 13.69 -7.26
C PRO A 118 -2.63 12.17 -7.57
N VAL A 119 -2.14 11.68 -8.69
CA VAL A 119 -2.41 10.32 -9.19
C VAL A 119 -2.14 9.21 -8.18
N PRO A 120 -0.99 9.16 -7.46
CA PRO A 120 -0.75 8.14 -6.43
C PRO A 120 -1.80 8.16 -5.31
N LEU A 121 -2.23 9.36 -4.90
CA LEU A 121 -3.26 9.53 -3.88
C LEU A 121 -4.62 9.04 -4.36
N GLU A 122 -4.98 9.35 -5.59
CA GLU A 122 -6.25 8.92 -6.20
C GLU A 122 -6.35 7.41 -6.35
N ASP A 123 -5.24 6.73 -6.71
CA ASP A 123 -5.17 5.27 -6.78
C ASP A 123 -5.35 4.64 -5.39
N CYS A 124 -4.66 5.17 -4.37
CA CYS A 124 -4.83 4.71 -2.99
C CYS A 124 -6.25 4.96 -2.47
N TYR A 125 -6.84 6.10 -2.81
CA TYR A 125 -8.21 6.42 -2.45
C TYR A 125 -9.22 5.47 -3.09
N ALA A 126 -9.04 5.16 -4.39
CA ALA A 126 -9.89 4.21 -5.09
C ALA A 126 -9.82 2.81 -4.46
N ALA A 127 -8.63 2.35 -4.09
CA ALA A 127 -8.45 1.08 -3.39
C ALA A 127 -9.14 1.07 -2.02
N ALA A 128 -9.01 2.14 -1.24
CA ALA A 128 -9.72 2.29 0.02
C ALA A 128 -11.24 2.26 -0.19
N LYS A 129 -11.75 3.08 -1.10
CA LYS A 129 -13.18 3.15 -1.41
C LYS A 129 -13.73 1.77 -1.81
N ALA A 130 -13.03 1.04 -2.67
CA ALA A 130 -13.46 -0.29 -3.12
C ALA A 130 -13.60 -1.28 -1.95
N LEU A 131 -12.70 -1.24 -0.96
CA LEU A 131 -12.80 -2.07 0.24
C LEU A 131 -13.96 -1.64 1.14
N TYR A 132 -14.10 -0.35 1.42
CA TYR A 132 -15.16 0.17 2.30
C TYR A 132 -16.56 0.04 1.69
N THR A 133 -16.68 -0.05 0.37
CA THR A 133 -17.96 -0.23 -0.36
C THR A 133 -18.18 -1.65 -0.88
N ASN A 134 -17.37 -2.61 -0.43
CA ASN A 134 -17.47 -4.03 -0.76
C ASN A 134 -17.41 -4.33 -2.27
N GLN A 135 -16.52 -3.64 -2.98
CA GLN A 135 -16.32 -3.79 -4.43
C GLN A 135 -15.09 -4.64 -4.80
N LEU A 136 -14.47 -5.30 -3.81
CA LEU A 136 -13.40 -6.26 -4.03
C LEU A 136 -13.97 -7.69 -3.90
N ILE A 137 -13.17 -8.68 -4.29
CA ILE A 137 -13.52 -10.11 -4.20
C ILE A 137 -13.77 -10.59 -2.75
N LEU A 138 -13.29 -9.84 -1.77
CA LEU A 138 -13.51 -10.11 -0.34
C LEU A 138 -14.84 -9.52 0.13
N ASN A 139 -15.55 -10.27 0.97
CA ASN A 139 -16.60 -9.69 1.76
C ASN A 139 -15.99 -8.90 2.92
N THR A 140 -16.22 -7.59 2.96
CA THR A 140 -15.55 -6.67 3.88
C THR A 140 -16.50 -6.14 4.95
N ASP A 141 -15.95 -5.96 6.15
CA ASP A 141 -16.63 -5.25 7.24
C ASP A 141 -15.86 -3.93 7.47
N PRO A 142 -16.47 -2.78 7.16
CA PRO A 142 -15.82 -1.46 7.32
C PRO A 142 -15.25 -1.20 8.73
N GLU A 143 -15.86 -1.78 9.77
CA GLU A 143 -15.40 -1.65 11.16
C GLU A 143 -14.09 -2.42 11.43
N LYS A 144 -13.74 -3.37 10.55
CA LYS A 144 -12.53 -4.20 10.66
C LYS A 144 -11.41 -3.77 9.71
N ILE A 145 -11.55 -2.66 8.98
CA ILE A 145 -10.52 -2.15 8.08
C ILE A 145 -9.65 -1.12 8.81
N THR A 146 -8.34 -1.31 8.71
CA THR A 146 -7.32 -0.36 9.15
C THR A 146 -6.47 0.02 7.94
N ILE A 147 -6.27 1.32 7.70
CA ILE A 147 -5.36 1.81 6.67
C ILE A 147 -3.98 2.03 7.30
N ILE A 148 -2.94 1.51 6.68
CA ILE A 148 -1.58 1.53 7.20
C ILE A 148 -0.59 1.84 6.08
N GLY A 149 0.47 2.58 6.40
CA GLY A 149 1.57 2.83 5.45
C GLY A 149 2.81 3.38 6.13
N ASP A 150 3.93 3.23 5.47
CA ASP A 150 5.23 3.70 5.94
C ASP A 150 5.76 4.83 5.07
N SER A 151 6.46 5.80 5.66
CA SER A 151 7.12 6.92 4.97
C SER A 151 6.14 7.67 4.04
N ALA A 152 6.36 7.62 2.70
CA ALA A 152 5.45 8.15 1.69
C ALA A 152 4.07 7.47 1.73
N GLY A 153 4.02 6.16 1.98
CA GLY A 153 2.77 5.42 2.18
C GLY A 153 2.03 5.85 3.45
N GLY A 154 2.76 6.23 4.50
CA GLY A 154 2.18 6.84 5.69
C GLY A 154 1.55 8.20 5.42
N ASN A 155 2.18 9.01 4.55
CA ASN A 155 1.59 10.25 4.06
C ASN A 155 0.30 9.99 3.25
N LEU A 156 0.35 9.03 2.31
CA LEU A 156 -0.82 8.64 1.53
C LEU A 156 -1.96 8.14 2.43
N THR A 157 -1.65 7.38 3.50
CA THR A 157 -2.62 6.92 4.49
C THR A 157 -3.34 8.10 5.15
N ALA A 158 -2.60 9.09 5.63
CA ALA A 158 -3.18 10.29 6.23
C ALA A 158 -4.03 11.07 5.22
N ALA A 159 -3.52 11.27 4.01
CA ALA A 159 -4.20 12.00 2.94
C ALA A 159 -5.50 11.31 2.49
N VAL A 160 -5.49 9.98 2.34
CA VAL A 160 -6.70 9.19 2.01
C VAL A 160 -7.76 9.33 3.11
N CYS A 161 -7.36 9.28 4.39
CA CYS A 161 -8.31 9.45 5.50
C CYS A 161 -8.92 10.86 5.53
N LEU A 162 -8.14 11.90 5.26
CA LEU A 162 -8.63 13.28 5.15
C LEU A 162 -9.58 13.43 3.95
N MET A 163 -9.20 12.89 2.79
CA MET A 163 -10.02 12.93 1.57
C MET A 163 -11.34 12.18 1.75
N ALA A 164 -11.34 11.05 2.45
CA ALA A 164 -12.55 10.29 2.78
C ALA A 164 -13.50 11.10 3.67
N ARG A 165 -12.97 11.77 4.70
CA ARG A 165 -13.73 12.68 5.56
C ARG A 165 -14.37 13.80 4.74
N ASP A 166 -13.60 14.45 3.88
CA ASP A 166 -14.05 15.62 3.12
C ASP A 166 -15.08 15.27 2.04
N LYS A 167 -14.94 14.09 1.41
CA LYS A 167 -15.90 13.59 0.42
C LYS A 167 -17.12 12.89 1.04
N GLY A 168 -17.03 12.38 2.26
CA GLY A 168 -18.12 11.68 2.94
C GLY A 168 -18.52 10.35 2.30
N GLU A 169 -17.65 9.74 1.48
CA GLU A 169 -17.98 8.50 0.75
C GLU A 169 -17.77 7.23 1.58
N PHE A 170 -16.86 7.27 2.54
CA PHE A 170 -16.62 6.22 3.54
C PHE A 170 -15.90 6.81 4.76
N THR A 171 -15.91 6.08 5.87
CA THR A 171 -15.34 6.58 7.14
C THR A 171 -14.27 5.62 7.66
N PRO A 172 -12.97 5.93 7.47
CA PRO A 172 -11.88 5.17 8.09
C PRO A 172 -11.94 5.27 9.60
N ARG A 173 -11.97 4.13 10.29
CA ARG A 173 -12.00 4.04 11.76
C ARG A 173 -10.62 4.06 12.39
N ARG A 174 -9.62 3.52 11.69
CA ARG A 174 -8.24 3.37 12.17
C ARG A 174 -7.26 3.65 11.06
N GLN A 175 -6.18 4.34 11.44
CA GLN A 175 -5.00 4.51 10.60
C GLN A 175 -3.74 4.25 11.41
N ILE A 176 -2.72 3.66 10.79
CA ILE A 176 -1.41 3.44 11.37
C ILE A 176 -0.38 4.12 10.47
N LEU A 177 0.31 5.12 11.01
CA LEU A 177 1.29 5.91 10.30
C LEU A 177 2.70 5.52 10.79
N ILE A 178 3.46 4.84 9.96
CA ILE A 178 4.81 4.39 10.29
C ILE A 178 5.78 5.44 9.73
N TYR A 179 6.48 6.18 10.60
CA TYR A 179 7.40 7.31 10.27
C TYR A 179 6.93 8.10 9.02
N PRO A 180 5.71 8.65 9.04
CA PRO A 180 5.08 9.23 7.86
C PRO A 180 5.80 10.52 7.40
N ALA A 181 5.89 10.72 6.08
CA ALA A 181 6.44 11.93 5.50
C ALA A 181 5.41 13.07 5.52
N LEU A 182 5.19 13.71 6.67
CA LEU A 182 4.12 14.72 6.86
C LEU A 182 4.61 16.17 6.78
N GLY A 183 5.93 16.43 6.83
CA GLY A 183 6.50 17.79 6.84
C GLY A 183 7.10 18.19 5.50
N ASN A 184 6.99 19.48 5.17
CA ASN A 184 7.64 20.08 4.01
C ASN A 184 8.97 20.78 4.37
N CYS A 185 9.32 20.90 5.65
CA CYS A 185 10.53 21.56 6.12
C CYS A 185 11.56 20.49 6.49
N TYR A 186 12.49 20.24 5.60
CA TYR A 186 13.72 19.51 5.89
C TYR A 186 14.78 20.54 6.23
N THR A 187 14.78 21.04 7.48
CA THR A 187 15.88 21.88 7.98
C THR A 187 17.04 20.98 8.39
N GLU A 188 18.28 21.45 8.22
CA GLU A 188 19.48 20.69 8.61
C GLU A 188 19.57 20.44 10.14
N GLU A 189 18.67 21.01 10.90
CA GLU A 189 18.58 20.96 12.38
C GLU A 189 17.55 19.93 12.88
N SER A 190 17.07 19.02 12.06
CA SER A 190 16.24 17.93 12.55
C SER A 190 17.10 16.92 13.30
N PRO A 191 16.79 16.58 14.57
CA PRO A 191 17.60 15.70 15.40
C PRO A 191 17.73 14.28 14.85
#